data_f908ba10c8b3d7305c16bcaa3813ef71
#
_entry.id   f908ba10c8b3d7305c16bcaa3813ef71
#
_cell.length_a   1.000
_cell.length_b   1.000
_cell.length_c   1.000
_cell.angle_alpha   90.00
_cell.angle_beta   90.00
_cell.angle_gamma   90.00
#
_symmetry.space_group_name_H-M   'P 1'
#
loop_
_entity.id
_entity.type
_entity.pdbx_description
1 polymer ?
#
loop_
_entity_poly.entity_id
_entity_poly.type
_entity_poly.pdbx_seq_one_letter_code
_entity_poly.pdbx_strand_id
1 'polypeptide(L)' 'MKLPKKPKAAKMPKKPKRSASVTTWENYDKRCKEVEERNREKLSDWHKKVAHIKSAKSRKEALIKKHSR' A
#
# COMPACT_ATOMS: atom_id res chain seq x y z
N MET A 1 -10.69 -10.47 15.11
CA MET A 1 -9.59 -10.43 14.13
C MET A 1 -8.94 -9.07 14.13
N LYS A 2 -7.64 -9.03 14.24
CA LYS A 2 -6.90 -7.77 14.12
C LYS A 2 -6.72 -7.42 12.65
N LEU A 3 -6.94 -6.16 12.32
CA LEU A 3 -6.66 -5.68 10.97
C LEU A 3 -5.14 -5.64 10.73
N PRO A 4 -4.69 -5.97 9.50
CA PRO A 4 -3.27 -5.88 9.18
C PRO A 4 -2.78 -4.43 9.28
N LYS A 5 -1.53 -4.27 9.69
CA LYS A 5 -0.92 -2.94 9.76
C LYS A 5 -0.71 -2.37 8.36
N LYS A 6 -0.92 -1.08 8.21
CA LYS A 6 -0.64 -0.39 6.96
C LYS A 6 0.82 -0.57 6.58
N PRO A 7 1.15 -0.96 5.33
CA PRO A 7 2.53 -1.13 4.93
C PRO A 7 3.28 0.21 4.94
N LYS A 8 4.55 0.16 5.34
CA LYS A 8 5.40 1.34 5.29
C LYS A 8 5.79 1.62 3.84
N ALA A 9 5.63 2.86 3.40
CA ALA A 9 6.10 3.28 2.09
C ALA A 9 7.63 3.23 2.04
N ALA A 10 8.17 2.75 0.92
CA ALA A 10 9.60 2.80 0.70
C ALA A 10 10.06 4.26 0.57
N LYS A 11 11.25 4.55 1.10
CA LYS A 11 11.81 5.90 1.01
C LYS A 11 12.20 6.22 -0.43
N MET A 12 11.91 7.44 -0.85
CA MET A 12 12.38 7.94 -2.13
C MET A 12 13.92 8.05 -2.15
N PRO A 13 14.56 7.79 -3.30
CA PRO A 13 16.00 7.98 -3.40
C PRO A 13 16.40 9.44 -3.22
N LYS A 14 17.65 9.67 -2.81
CA LYS A 14 18.15 11.05 -2.64
C LYS A 14 18.18 11.78 -3.97
N LYS A 15 17.77 13.04 -3.96
CA LYS A 15 17.87 13.90 -5.13
C LYS A 15 19.32 14.10 -5.54
N PRO A 16 19.66 13.99 -6.84
CA PRO A 16 21.00 14.33 -7.31
C PRO A 16 21.27 15.83 -7.14
N LYS A 17 22.53 16.20 -7.19
CA LYS A 17 22.93 17.61 -7.16
C LYS A 17 22.39 18.31 -8.42
N ARG A 18 22.09 19.59 -8.28
CA ARG A 18 21.60 20.40 -9.39
C ARG A 18 22.56 20.42 -10.58
N SER A 19 23.86 20.26 -10.33
CA SER A 19 24.89 20.18 -11.34
C SER A 19 25.05 18.78 -11.96
N ALA A 20 24.29 17.80 -11.50
CA ALA A 20 24.36 16.45 -12.04
C ALA A 20 23.88 16.43 -13.50
N SER A 21 24.40 15.47 -14.28
CA SER A 21 24.04 15.33 -15.69
C SER A 21 22.57 14.95 -15.88
N VAL A 22 22.06 15.20 -17.08
CA VAL A 22 20.69 14.82 -17.47
C VAL A 22 20.45 13.34 -17.26
N THR A 23 21.42 12.49 -17.60
CA THR A 23 21.33 11.03 -17.41
C THR A 23 21.09 10.68 -15.93
N THR A 24 21.80 11.35 -15.02
CA THR A 24 21.62 11.15 -13.56
C THR A 24 20.20 11.51 -13.14
N TRP A 25 19.66 12.61 -13.60
CA TRP A 25 18.30 13.03 -13.31
C TRP A 25 17.25 12.09 -13.91
N GLU A 26 17.49 11.59 -15.12
CA GLU A 26 16.60 10.62 -15.75
C GLU A 26 16.57 9.31 -14.98
N ASN A 27 17.73 8.83 -14.52
CA ASN A 27 17.82 7.63 -13.70
C ASN A 27 17.11 7.82 -12.35
N TYR A 28 17.26 9.00 -11.76
CA TYR A 28 16.57 9.35 -10.53
C TYR A 28 15.04 9.33 -10.73
N ASP A 29 14.56 9.91 -11.81
CA ASP A 29 13.13 9.92 -12.14
C ASP A 29 12.58 8.50 -12.30
N LYS A 30 13.30 7.62 -12.99
CA LYS A 30 12.91 6.22 -13.13
C LYS A 30 12.80 5.52 -11.78
N ARG A 31 13.80 5.73 -10.91
CA ARG A 31 13.79 5.14 -9.56
C ARG A 31 12.61 5.64 -8.74
N CYS A 32 12.31 6.93 -8.82
CA CYS A 32 11.15 7.50 -8.13
C CYS A 32 9.85 6.85 -8.61
N LYS A 33 9.67 6.70 -9.90
CA LYS A 33 8.48 6.04 -10.47
C LYS A 33 8.35 4.61 -10.01
N GLU A 34 9.45 3.85 -10.00
CA GLU A 34 9.45 2.46 -9.50
C GLU A 34 9.06 2.38 -8.04
N VAL A 35 9.61 3.27 -7.20
CA VAL A 35 9.28 3.31 -5.77
C VAL A 35 7.80 3.67 -5.57
N GLU A 36 7.29 4.67 -6.28
CA GLU A 36 5.89 5.06 -6.22
C GLU A 36 4.97 3.92 -6.62
N GLU A 37 5.31 3.20 -7.69
CA GLU A 37 4.53 2.07 -8.17
C GLU A 37 4.49 0.94 -7.14
N ARG A 38 5.65 0.58 -6.54
CA ARG A 38 5.72 -0.42 -5.48
C ARG A 38 4.88 -0.02 -4.27
N ASN A 39 4.96 1.24 -3.87
CA ASN A 39 4.18 1.75 -2.74
C ASN A 39 2.68 1.69 -3.04
N ARG A 40 2.30 2.00 -4.26
CA ARG A 40 0.90 1.93 -4.71
C ARG A 40 0.39 0.49 -4.67
N GLU A 41 1.17 -0.47 -5.17
CA GLU A 41 0.83 -1.89 -5.13
C GLU A 41 0.67 -2.40 -3.70
N LYS A 42 1.60 -2.04 -2.82
CA LYS A 42 1.52 -2.42 -1.40
C LYS A 42 0.26 -1.90 -0.74
N LEU A 43 -0.09 -0.65 -1.00
CA LEU A 43 -1.31 -0.04 -0.47
C LEU A 43 -2.56 -0.71 -1.05
N SER A 44 -2.57 -0.98 -2.34
CA SER A 44 -3.68 -1.67 -3.00
C SER A 44 -3.92 -3.04 -2.40
N ASP A 45 -2.86 -3.84 -2.21
CA ASP A 45 -2.95 -5.16 -1.59
C ASP A 45 -3.44 -5.07 -0.14
N TRP A 46 -2.95 -4.10 0.60
CA TRP A 46 -3.39 -3.87 1.98
C TRP A 46 -4.88 -3.52 2.03
N HIS A 47 -5.34 -2.63 1.16
CA HIS A 47 -6.76 -2.27 1.07
C HIS A 47 -7.63 -3.47 0.73
N LYS A 48 -7.19 -4.35 -0.17
CA LYS A 48 -7.90 -5.59 -0.50
C LYS A 48 -8.02 -6.50 0.70
N LYS A 49 -6.92 -6.68 1.45
CA LYS A 49 -6.92 -7.49 2.67
C LYS A 49 -7.86 -6.92 3.73
N VAL A 50 -7.81 -5.61 3.96
CA VAL A 50 -8.69 -4.95 4.92
C VAL A 50 -10.14 -5.09 4.52
N ALA A 51 -10.47 -4.87 3.24
CA ALA A 51 -11.82 -5.02 2.75
C ALA A 51 -12.34 -6.44 2.91
N HIS A 52 -11.50 -7.45 2.63
CA HIS A 52 -11.85 -8.86 2.82
C HIS A 52 -12.15 -9.18 4.29
N ILE A 53 -11.31 -8.71 5.21
CA ILE A 53 -11.49 -8.92 6.64
C ILE A 53 -12.78 -8.24 7.14
N LYS A 54 -13.02 -7.00 6.73
CA LYS A 54 -14.25 -6.27 7.07
C LYS A 54 -15.50 -6.98 6.56
N SER A 55 -15.46 -7.46 5.32
CA SER A 55 -16.55 -8.21 4.72
C SER A 55 -16.82 -9.51 5.48
N ALA A 56 -15.77 -10.26 5.82
CA ALA A 56 -15.89 -11.49 6.60
C ALA A 56 -16.48 -11.22 7.99
N LYS A 57 -16.02 -10.16 8.65
CA LYS A 57 -16.54 -9.76 9.95
C LYS A 57 -18.02 -9.39 9.89
N SER A 58 -18.42 -8.64 8.88
CA SER A 58 -19.81 -8.24 8.65
C SER A 58 -20.71 -9.46 8.44
N ARG A 59 -20.26 -10.42 7.62
CA ARG A 59 -20.97 -11.69 7.41
C ARG A 59 -21.13 -12.48 8.70
N LYS A 60 -20.06 -12.56 9.47
CA LYS A 60 -20.07 -13.27 10.76
C LYS A 60 -21.10 -12.64 11.70
N GLU A 61 -21.11 -11.32 11.82
CA GLU A 61 -22.06 -10.60 12.69
C GLU A 61 -23.50 -10.81 12.22
N ALA A 62 -23.75 -10.79 10.92
CA ALA A 62 -25.07 -11.05 10.35
C ALA A 62 -25.56 -12.47 10.68
N LEU A 63 -24.67 -13.44 10.58
CA LEU A 63 -24.98 -14.84 10.92
C LEU A 63 -25.24 -15.01 12.42
N ILE A 64 -24.46 -14.35 13.25
CA ILE A 64 -24.65 -14.37 14.70
C ILE A 64 -26.02 -13.79 15.07
N LYS A 65 -26.39 -12.66 14.50
CA LYS A 65 -27.71 -12.05 14.71
C LYS A 65 -28.84 -12.96 14.24
N LYS A 66 -28.69 -13.58 13.08
CA LYS A 66 -29.69 -14.47 12.51
C LYS A 66 -29.97 -15.67 13.41
N HIS A 67 -28.96 -16.22 14.04
CA HIS A 67 -29.06 -17.42 14.87
C HIS A 67 -29.07 -17.14 16.38
N SER A 68 -28.92 -15.88 16.76
CA SER A 68 -29.00 -15.44 18.14
C SER A 68 -30.45 -15.10 18.51
N ARG A 69 -30.97 -15.83 19.45
CA ARG A 69 -32.30 -15.57 20.04
C ARG A 69 -32.16 -15.35 21.51
#